data_dfb9564e29671e9d6a6472db7830d5c2
#
_entry.id   dfb9564e29671e9d6a6472db7830d5c2
#
_cell.length_a   1.000
_cell.length_b   1.000
_cell.length_c   1.000
_cell.angle_alpha   90.00
_cell.angle_beta   90.00
_cell.angle_gamma   90.00
#
_symmetry.space_group_name_H-M   'P 1'
#
loop_
_entity.id
_entity.type
_entity.pdbx_description
1 polymer ?
#
loop_
_entity_poly.entity_id
_entity_poly.type
_entity_poly.pdbx_seq_one_letter_code
_entity_poly.pdbx_strand_id
1 'polypeptide(L)'
;MRKIILSVIVSILSLASFAQTIDNRIAHAMNSGDWFALDSIYNAVPKDSIMPFLEVYSRALIGNRLNRPDVSIPAFGELLNNHSENLDLGNLLNSTVMLSMDLSKEGNNAKAAEVVASVLDATRQYLDSTAMEGMHHYIDKYTALSAYNPYDISFTDREGCVPFKIVPVGNIEKKAFLMQLDDSSINGKRAAITFDTGAGVNIISDSLARSYDLIPINAFQSMSGIGELTGQYAIAKELTIGNIAIRDVPFLIVDLTLDNEEANKYIDCFSIVLGSELMLRLNDLTIDFIKRQITVPSIAPKRSGIPANMYFSNQMNLITNGEVHNNKMQICIDTGDASFGALNGDFFKNNKDYVLANAQPDTVRMAGIGGVRILECYRLPEVLVGIGGNEVVIPHITVNTGLNPLATDYECNLGLKSLMQFGKIHFNMIDFTITTYPTKLSAIVSLERSAPTFKFTQEKPSFLQSIGIVALSIANGLLNVNAPSDPDL
;
A
#
# COMPACT_ATOMS: atom_id res chain seq x y z
N MET A 1 -0.82 59.94 -0.24
CA MET A 1 0.07 59.02 -0.99
C MET A 1 0.96 58.14 -0.11
N ARG A 2 1.80 58.70 0.84
CA ARG A 2 2.68 57.83 1.69
C ARG A 2 1.94 56.74 2.48
N LYS A 3 0.74 57.00 3.05
CA LYS A 3 -0.02 55.99 3.82
C LYS A 3 -0.59 54.86 2.94
N ILE A 4 -0.95 55.17 1.70
CA ILE A 4 -1.46 54.17 0.74
C ILE A 4 -0.32 53.27 0.26
N ILE A 5 0.86 53.85 -0.01
CA ILE A 5 2.05 53.10 -0.42
C ILE A 5 2.52 52.17 0.73
N LEU A 6 2.51 52.62 1.98
CA LEU A 6 2.88 51.81 3.13
C LEU A 6 1.89 50.64 3.34
N SER A 7 0.58 50.89 3.19
CA SER A 7 -0.46 49.86 3.28
C SER A 7 -0.32 48.79 2.20
N VAL A 8 -0.01 49.18 0.95
CA VAL A 8 0.23 48.25 -0.15
C VAL A 8 1.49 47.42 0.07
N ILE A 9 2.59 48.03 0.54
CA ILE A 9 3.84 47.32 0.84
C ILE A 9 3.63 46.33 2.00
N VAL A 10 2.94 46.70 3.06
CA VAL A 10 2.63 45.78 4.18
C VAL A 10 1.73 44.65 3.72
N SER A 11 0.75 44.90 2.86
CA SER A 11 -0.10 43.84 2.26
C SER A 11 0.69 42.88 1.38
N ILE A 12 1.63 43.38 0.55
CA ILE A 12 2.48 42.55 -0.28
C ILE A 12 3.44 41.70 0.57
N LEU A 13 4.05 42.27 1.59
CA LEU A 13 4.93 41.54 2.51
C LEU A 13 4.16 40.51 3.33
N SER A 14 2.93 40.78 3.74
CA SER A 14 2.09 39.80 4.45
C SER A 14 1.65 38.64 3.52
N LEU A 15 1.34 38.93 2.28
CA LEU A 15 1.00 37.91 1.28
C LEU A 15 2.21 37.01 0.94
N ALA A 16 3.39 37.60 0.76
CA ALA A 16 4.62 36.84 0.52
C ALA A 16 5.00 35.96 1.71
N SER A 17 4.88 36.46 2.95
CA SER A 17 5.10 35.68 4.16
C SER A 17 4.06 34.55 4.34
N PHE A 18 2.81 34.79 3.97
CA PHE A 18 1.75 33.80 4.00
C PHE A 18 1.98 32.68 2.96
N ALA A 19 2.33 33.01 1.73
CA ALA A 19 2.64 32.06 0.69
C ALA A 19 3.84 31.17 1.08
N GLN A 20 4.92 31.75 1.58
CA GLN A 20 6.08 30.98 2.07
C GLN A 20 5.71 30.05 3.24
N THR A 21 4.76 30.43 4.10
CA THR A 21 4.25 29.57 5.17
C THR A 21 3.42 28.41 4.61
N ILE A 22 2.64 28.64 3.55
CA ILE A 22 1.86 27.60 2.86
C ILE A 22 2.79 26.60 2.18
N ASP A 23 3.75 27.06 1.39
CA ASP A 23 4.72 26.22 0.71
C ASP A 23 5.52 25.35 1.69
N ASN A 24 5.94 25.91 2.82
CA ASN A 24 6.61 25.16 3.88
C ASN A 24 5.72 24.07 4.50
N ARG A 25 4.44 24.33 4.71
CA ARG A 25 3.48 23.33 5.21
C ARG A 25 3.24 22.22 4.22
N ILE A 26 3.10 22.54 2.93
CA ILE A 26 2.98 21.58 1.82
C ILE A 26 4.23 20.72 1.76
N ALA A 27 5.42 21.32 1.71
CA ALA A 27 6.69 20.61 1.67
C ALA A 27 6.88 19.71 2.90
N HIS A 28 6.47 20.18 4.08
CA HIS A 28 6.51 19.35 5.30
C HIS A 28 5.57 18.14 5.22
N ALA A 29 4.33 18.32 4.76
CA ALA A 29 3.39 17.22 4.58
C ALA A 29 3.88 16.19 3.54
N MET A 30 4.47 16.65 2.43
CA MET A 30 5.10 15.78 1.43
C MET A 30 6.27 14.99 2.04
N ASN A 31 7.19 15.68 2.74
CA ASN A 31 8.38 15.06 3.32
C ASN A 31 8.06 14.07 4.43
N SER A 32 6.99 14.31 5.19
CA SER A 32 6.53 13.39 6.24
C SER A 32 5.65 12.25 5.71
N GLY A 33 5.27 12.24 4.43
CA GLY A 33 4.32 11.28 3.87
C GLY A 33 2.92 11.38 4.47
N ASP A 34 2.54 12.56 4.98
CA ASP A 34 1.19 12.82 5.50
C ASP A 34 0.28 13.29 4.35
N TRP A 35 -0.19 12.31 3.57
CA TRP A 35 -1.00 12.54 2.37
C TRP A 35 -2.35 13.18 2.69
N PHE A 36 -2.92 12.92 3.87
CA PHE A 36 -4.17 13.53 4.31
C PHE A 36 -3.97 14.99 4.70
N ALA A 37 -2.88 15.32 5.39
CA ALA A 37 -2.52 16.71 5.67
C ALA A 37 -2.24 17.46 4.36
N LEU A 38 -1.52 16.83 3.42
CA LEU A 38 -1.26 17.40 2.10
C LEU A 38 -2.55 17.72 1.35
N ASP A 39 -3.48 16.76 1.24
CA ASP A 39 -4.79 16.94 0.59
C ASP A 39 -5.60 18.05 1.28
N SER A 40 -5.62 18.04 2.62
CA SER A 40 -6.33 19.06 3.41
C SER A 40 -5.76 20.47 3.20
N ILE A 41 -4.44 20.64 3.27
CA ILE A 41 -3.78 21.94 3.07
C ILE A 41 -4.01 22.40 1.63
N TYR A 42 -3.78 21.52 0.67
CA TYR A 42 -3.94 21.82 -0.75
C TYR A 42 -5.37 22.29 -1.07
N ASN A 43 -6.41 21.65 -0.53
CA ASN A 43 -7.80 22.02 -0.77
C ASN A 43 -8.25 23.28 -0.01
N ALA A 44 -7.59 23.63 1.10
CA ALA A 44 -7.96 24.77 1.94
C ALA A 44 -7.43 26.12 1.44
N VAL A 45 -6.52 26.14 0.43
CA VAL A 45 -5.86 27.37 -0.02
C VAL A 45 -6.10 27.64 -1.50
N PRO A 46 -6.09 28.93 -1.94
CA PRO A 46 -6.11 29.28 -3.36
C PRO A 46 -4.85 28.72 -4.06
N LYS A 47 -5.01 28.14 -5.23
CA LYS A 47 -3.92 27.46 -5.97
C LYS A 47 -2.82 28.43 -6.39
N ASP A 48 -3.18 29.65 -6.72
CA ASP A 48 -2.27 30.76 -7.06
C ASP A 48 -1.43 31.27 -5.88
N SER A 49 -1.75 30.85 -4.64
CA SER A 49 -0.94 31.14 -3.46
C SER A 49 0.14 30.08 -3.18
N ILE A 50 0.18 29.02 -3.96
CA ILE A 50 1.18 27.95 -3.88
C ILE A 50 2.21 28.17 -4.99
N MET A 51 3.49 27.91 -4.70
CA MET A 51 4.54 27.94 -5.73
C MET A 51 4.16 26.98 -6.88
N PRO A 52 4.21 27.39 -8.17
CA PRO A 52 3.72 26.59 -9.29
C PRO A 52 4.21 25.13 -9.32
N PHE A 53 5.50 24.91 -9.07
CA PHE A 53 6.07 23.56 -8.96
C PHE A 53 5.42 22.74 -7.83
N LEU A 54 5.26 23.32 -6.64
CA LEU A 54 4.66 22.63 -5.49
C LEU A 54 3.16 22.39 -5.70
N GLU A 55 2.47 23.28 -6.42
CA GLU A 55 1.06 23.07 -6.79
C GLU A 55 0.92 21.81 -7.65
N VAL A 56 1.67 21.73 -8.74
CA VAL A 56 1.61 20.61 -9.68
C VAL A 56 2.04 19.32 -8.99
N TYR A 57 3.12 19.36 -8.21
CA TYR A 57 3.63 18.18 -7.52
C TYR A 57 2.66 17.70 -6.42
N SER A 58 2.03 18.61 -5.65
CA SER A 58 0.97 18.26 -4.69
C SER A 58 -0.18 17.53 -5.36
N ARG A 59 -0.67 18.07 -6.45
CA ARG A 59 -1.79 17.52 -7.22
C ARG A 59 -1.46 16.13 -7.77
N ALA A 60 -0.24 15.93 -8.29
CA ALA A 60 0.25 14.65 -8.76
C ALA A 60 0.30 13.60 -7.65
N LEU A 61 0.90 13.94 -6.50
CA LEU A 61 1.04 13.04 -5.36
C LEU A 61 -0.30 12.72 -4.68
N ILE A 62 -1.14 13.72 -4.46
CA ILE A 62 -2.50 13.52 -3.91
C ILE A 62 -3.29 12.59 -4.84
N GLY A 63 -3.25 12.83 -6.14
CA GLY A 63 -3.94 12.01 -7.12
C GLY A 63 -3.47 10.55 -7.08
N ASN A 64 -2.18 10.31 -7.06
CA ASN A 64 -1.60 8.96 -7.01
C ASN A 64 -1.92 8.25 -5.68
N ARG A 65 -1.65 8.90 -4.55
CA ARG A 65 -1.79 8.29 -3.21
C ARG A 65 -3.23 8.04 -2.80
N LEU A 66 -4.14 8.89 -3.22
CA LEU A 66 -5.57 8.79 -2.92
C LEU A 66 -6.38 8.17 -4.07
N ASN A 67 -5.72 7.44 -4.97
CA ASN A 67 -6.32 6.71 -6.09
C ASN A 67 -7.23 7.58 -6.97
N ARG A 68 -6.70 8.69 -7.45
CA ARG A 68 -7.35 9.62 -8.38
C ARG A 68 -6.53 9.74 -9.67
N PRO A 69 -6.48 8.69 -10.52
CA PRO A 69 -5.67 8.71 -11.74
C PRO A 69 -6.09 9.79 -12.72
N ASP A 70 -7.37 10.19 -12.71
CA ASP A 70 -7.91 11.34 -13.46
C ASP A 70 -7.25 12.68 -13.06
N VAL A 71 -6.69 12.78 -11.85
CA VAL A 71 -5.95 13.94 -11.34
C VAL A 71 -4.45 13.74 -11.49
N SER A 72 -3.91 12.59 -11.10
CA SER A 72 -2.47 12.35 -11.07
C SER A 72 -1.84 12.26 -12.44
N ILE A 73 -2.47 11.58 -13.41
CA ILE A 73 -1.91 11.40 -14.76
C ILE A 73 -1.63 12.74 -15.44
N PRO A 74 -2.59 13.68 -15.56
CA PRO A 74 -2.30 14.98 -16.17
C PRO A 74 -1.31 15.81 -15.34
N ALA A 75 -1.35 15.69 -13.98
CA ALA A 75 -0.46 16.44 -13.12
C ALA A 75 1.00 15.94 -13.21
N PHE A 76 1.24 14.63 -13.24
CA PHE A 76 2.58 14.10 -13.50
C PHE A 76 3.06 14.44 -14.92
N GLY A 77 2.17 14.40 -15.90
CA GLY A 77 2.51 14.85 -17.26
C GLY A 77 2.98 16.30 -17.30
N GLU A 78 2.28 17.20 -16.61
CA GLU A 78 2.68 18.60 -16.46
C GLU A 78 3.99 18.75 -15.69
N LEU A 79 4.15 18.02 -14.57
CA LEU A 79 5.36 18.02 -13.76
C LEU A 79 6.60 17.63 -14.57
N LEU A 80 6.52 16.53 -15.33
CA LEU A 80 7.65 16.02 -16.11
C LEU A 80 7.97 16.91 -17.31
N ASN A 81 6.98 17.54 -17.93
CA ASN A 81 7.18 18.40 -19.10
C ASN A 81 7.64 19.83 -18.75
N ASN A 82 7.11 20.40 -17.67
CA ASN A 82 7.27 21.83 -17.39
C ASN A 82 8.09 22.13 -16.12
N HIS A 83 8.34 21.11 -15.27
CA HIS A 83 8.98 21.29 -13.96
C HIS A 83 10.05 20.25 -13.66
N SER A 84 10.49 19.46 -14.65
CA SER A 84 11.49 18.42 -14.45
C SER A 84 12.82 18.94 -13.90
N GLU A 85 13.18 20.19 -14.22
CA GLU A 85 14.35 20.89 -13.70
C GLU A 85 14.31 21.17 -12.18
N ASN A 86 13.12 21.14 -11.57
CA ASN A 86 12.93 21.31 -10.14
C ASN A 86 13.00 19.98 -9.37
N LEU A 87 13.11 18.85 -10.07
CA LEU A 87 13.20 17.52 -9.50
C LEU A 87 14.67 17.08 -9.47
N ASP A 88 15.12 16.53 -8.35
CA ASP A 88 16.33 15.71 -8.37
C ASP A 88 16.08 14.40 -9.15
N LEU A 89 17.14 13.69 -9.48
CA LEU A 89 17.08 12.47 -10.29
C LEU A 89 16.15 11.41 -9.65
N GLY A 90 16.22 11.24 -8.34
CA GLY A 90 15.38 10.28 -7.61
C GLY A 90 13.89 10.61 -7.73
N ASN A 91 13.51 11.88 -7.50
CA ASN A 91 12.12 12.33 -7.64
C ASN A 91 11.62 12.28 -9.08
N LEU A 92 12.49 12.54 -10.07
CA LEU A 92 12.16 12.41 -11.49
C LEU A 92 11.80 10.95 -11.83
N LEU A 93 12.65 10.00 -11.46
CA LEU A 93 12.42 8.56 -11.69
C LEU A 93 11.16 8.08 -10.97
N ASN A 94 10.98 8.47 -9.70
CA ASN A 94 9.82 8.09 -8.90
C ASN A 94 8.51 8.64 -9.47
N SER A 95 8.50 9.91 -9.87
CA SER A 95 7.33 10.51 -10.52
C SER A 95 6.98 9.81 -11.83
N THR A 96 8.00 9.37 -12.58
CA THR A 96 7.85 8.59 -13.81
C THR A 96 7.22 7.21 -13.51
N VAL A 97 7.71 6.52 -12.49
CA VAL A 97 7.16 5.22 -12.06
C VAL A 97 5.71 5.38 -11.58
N MET A 98 5.42 6.37 -10.75
CA MET A 98 4.05 6.64 -10.29
C MET A 98 3.09 6.95 -11.45
N LEU A 99 3.52 7.77 -12.41
CA LEU A 99 2.74 8.03 -13.63
C LEU A 99 2.49 6.76 -14.42
N SER A 100 3.52 5.93 -14.61
CA SER A 100 3.38 4.68 -15.37
C SER A 100 2.44 3.68 -14.68
N MET A 101 2.46 3.62 -13.35
CA MET A 101 1.52 2.80 -12.57
C MET A 101 0.07 3.30 -12.73
N ASP A 102 -0.16 4.60 -12.67
CA ASP A 102 -1.51 5.18 -12.83
C ASP A 102 -2.02 5.01 -14.28
N LEU A 103 -1.14 5.16 -15.29
CA LEU A 103 -1.48 4.83 -16.68
C LEU A 103 -1.86 3.35 -16.85
N SER A 104 -1.13 2.43 -16.20
CA SER A 104 -1.44 1.00 -16.22
C SER A 104 -2.76 0.69 -15.52
N LYS A 105 -3.08 1.36 -14.41
CA LYS A 105 -4.41 1.27 -13.76
C LYS A 105 -5.54 1.64 -14.70
N GLU A 106 -5.34 2.61 -15.58
CA GLU A 106 -6.31 3.03 -16.59
C GLU A 106 -6.26 2.17 -17.88
N GLY A 107 -5.51 1.05 -17.88
CA GLY A 107 -5.36 0.17 -19.04
C GLY A 107 -4.39 0.65 -20.11
N ASN A 108 -3.73 1.80 -19.91
CA ASN A 108 -2.85 2.43 -20.90
C ASN A 108 -1.40 1.90 -20.79
N ASN A 109 -1.22 0.57 -20.80
CA ASN A 109 0.10 -0.06 -20.62
C ASN A 109 1.13 0.38 -21.67
N ALA A 110 0.73 0.52 -22.93
CA ALA A 110 1.64 1.00 -23.99
C ALA A 110 2.20 2.39 -23.68
N LYS A 111 1.35 3.30 -23.20
CA LYS A 111 1.78 4.65 -22.80
C LYS A 111 2.62 4.64 -21.53
N ALA A 112 2.33 3.74 -20.60
CA ALA A 112 3.14 3.53 -19.41
C ALA A 112 4.58 3.13 -19.79
N ALA A 113 4.76 2.19 -20.71
CA ALA A 113 6.08 1.77 -21.21
C ALA A 113 6.80 2.95 -21.92
N GLU A 114 6.09 3.69 -22.78
CA GLU A 114 6.64 4.84 -23.52
C GLU A 114 7.20 5.94 -22.59
N VAL A 115 6.45 6.28 -21.53
CA VAL A 115 6.86 7.31 -20.56
C VAL A 115 8.14 6.88 -19.83
N VAL A 116 8.20 5.63 -19.36
CA VAL A 116 9.39 5.12 -18.68
C VAL A 116 10.59 5.08 -19.62
N ALA A 117 10.42 4.62 -20.87
CA ALA A 117 11.48 4.57 -21.87
C ALA A 117 12.03 5.96 -22.20
N SER A 118 11.14 6.95 -22.35
CA SER A 118 11.54 8.34 -22.65
C SER A 118 12.40 8.94 -21.54
N VAL A 119 12.03 8.74 -20.26
CA VAL A 119 12.80 9.25 -19.13
C VAL A 119 14.12 8.48 -18.97
N LEU A 120 14.12 7.16 -19.19
CA LEU A 120 15.34 6.35 -19.17
C LEU A 120 16.34 6.86 -20.21
N ASP A 121 15.90 7.11 -21.43
CA ASP A 121 16.78 7.62 -22.51
C ASP A 121 17.36 9.00 -22.17
N ALA A 122 16.56 9.89 -21.56
CA ALA A 122 17.01 11.22 -21.16
C ALA A 122 17.99 11.20 -19.98
N THR A 123 17.89 10.20 -19.09
CA THR A 123 18.64 10.14 -17.84
C THR A 123 19.77 9.09 -17.84
N ARG A 124 19.87 8.26 -18.88
CA ARG A 124 20.76 7.09 -18.97
C ARG A 124 22.19 7.35 -18.50
N GLN A 125 22.75 8.51 -18.86
CA GLN A 125 24.14 8.87 -18.51
C GLN A 125 24.36 9.15 -17.01
N TYR A 126 23.28 9.32 -16.24
CA TYR A 126 23.32 9.62 -14.81
C TYR A 126 22.95 8.39 -13.96
N LEU A 127 22.55 7.29 -14.59
CA LEU A 127 22.08 6.08 -13.91
C LEU A 127 23.19 5.04 -13.84
N ASP A 128 23.27 4.34 -12.69
CA ASP A 128 24.04 3.12 -12.59
C ASP A 128 23.31 1.93 -13.27
N SER A 129 23.99 0.79 -13.36
CA SER A 129 23.44 -0.42 -14.00
C SER A 129 22.17 -0.91 -13.33
N THR A 130 22.08 -0.77 -12.02
CA THR A 130 20.96 -1.22 -11.20
C THR A 130 19.72 -0.37 -11.45
N ALA A 131 19.89 0.95 -11.48
CA ALA A 131 18.80 1.87 -11.80
C ALA A 131 18.28 1.66 -13.24
N MET A 132 19.20 1.47 -14.19
CA MET A 132 18.83 1.17 -15.58
C MET A 132 18.02 -0.13 -15.68
N GLU A 133 18.47 -1.19 -15.00
CA GLU A 133 17.77 -2.48 -14.97
C GLU A 133 16.37 -2.35 -14.37
N GLY A 134 16.23 -1.60 -13.26
CA GLY A 134 14.92 -1.33 -12.66
C GLY A 134 13.96 -0.62 -13.64
N MET A 135 14.43 0.39 -14.36
CA MET A 135 13.62 1.07 -15.38
C MET A 135 13.26 0.13 -16.54
N HIS A 136 14.19 -0.72 -17.00
CA HIS A 136 13.90 -1.73 -18.01
C HIS A 136 12.82 -2.72 -17.57
N HIS A 137 12.80 -3.15 -16.31
CA HIS A 137 11.74 -4.01 -15.79
C HIS A 137 10.35 -3.39 -15.93
N TYR A 138 10.19 -2.08 -15.68
CA TYR A 138 8.91 -1.39 -15.93
C TYR A 138 8.55 -1.32 -17.41
N ILE A 139 9.52 -1.04 -18.29
CA ILE A 139 9.31 -1.00 -19.74
C ILE A 139 8.86 -2.38 -20.23
N ASP A 140 9.55 -3.43 -19.84
CA ASP A 140 9.25 -4.81 -20.24
C ASP A 140 7.87 -5.25 -19.72
N LYS A 141 7.57 -4.96 -18.44
CA LYS A 141 6.27 -5.24 -17.83
C LYS A 141 5.12 -4.60 -18.61
N TYR A 142 5.18 -3.30 -18.83
CA TYR A 142 4.08 -2.60 -19.47
C TYR A 142 4.01 -2.89 -20.98
N THR A 143 5.15 -3.12 -21.64
CA THR A 143 5.16 -3.57 -23.03
C THR A 143 4.49 -4.95 -23.16
N ALA A 144 4.83 -5.90 -22.28
CA ALA A 144 4.21 -7.22 -22.30
C ALA A 144 2.71 -7.16 -21.98
N LEU A 145 2.31 -6.37 -20.97
CA LEU A 145 0.90 -6.19 -20.57
C LEU A 145 0.07 -5.46 -21.64
N SER A 146 0.68 -4.67 -22.52
CA SER A 146 -0.04 -3.96 -23.59
C SER A 146 -0.67 -4.87 -24.63
N ALA A 147 -0.24 -6.13 -24.70
CA ALA A 147 -0.82 -7.17 -25.54
C ALA A 147 -2.12 -7.79 -25.00
N TYR A 148 -2.50 -7.44 -23.76
CA TYR A 148 -3.65 -7.98 -23.05
C TYR A 148 -4.61 -6.87 -22.63
N ASN A 149 -5.81 -7.25 -22.17
CA ASN A 149 -6.74 -6.36 -21.47
C ASN A 149 -6.82 -6.77 -19.98
N PRO A 150 -5.80 -6.46 -19.16
CA PRO A 150 -5.73 -6.97 -17.80
C PRO A 150 -6.96 -6.60 -16.97
N TYR A 151 -7.49 -7.61 -16.26
CA TYR A 151 -8.66 -7.47 -15.39
C TYR A 151 -9.96 -7.08 -16.12
N ASP A 152 -10.25 -7.72 -17.25
CA ASP A 152 -11.57 -7.62 -17.89
C ASP A 152 -12.59 -8.38 -17.04
N ILE A 153 -13.36 -7.62 -16.22
CA ILE A 153 -14.26 -8.15 -15.19
C ILE A 153 -15.68 -8.26 -15.71
N SER A 154 -16.31 -9.41 -15.49
CA SER A 154 -17.71 -9.67 -15.77
C SER A 154 -18.42 -10.34 -14.61
N PHE A 155 -19.71 -10.04 -14.44
CA PHE A 155 -20.56 -10.56 -13.37
C PHE A 155 -21.70 -11.38 -13.98
N THR A 156 -22.03 -12.52 -13.38
CA THR A 156 -23.23 -13.27 -13.78
C THR A 156 -24.53 -12.69 -13.21
N ASP A 157 -24.41 -11.90 -12.13
CA ASP A 157 -25.52 -11.27 -11.42
C ASP A 157 -25.27 -9.78 -11.19
N ARG A 158 -26.26 -9.09 -10.60
CA ARG A 158 -26.17 -7.66 -10.26
C ARG A 158 -25.17 -7.37 -9.13
N GLU A 159 -24.82 -8.38 -8.35
CA GLU A 159 -23.87 -8.31 -7.25
C GLU A 159 -22.94 -9.51 -7.34
N GLY A 160 -21.64 -9.25 -7.29
CA GLY A 160 -20.63 -10.27 -7.12
C GLY A 160 -20.64 -10.79 -5.70
N CYS A 161 -20.67 -12.11 -5.58
CA CYS A 161 -20.65 -12.85 -4.33
C CYS A 161 -19.48 -13.81 -4.31
N VAL A 162 -18.50 -13.59 -3.43
CA VAL A 162 -17.31 -14.43 -3.31
C VAL A 162 -17.28 -15.05 -1.91
N PRO A 163 -17.68 -16.32 -1.76
CA PRO A 163 -17.63 -17.00 -0.47
C PRO A 163 -16.18 -17.28 -0.06
N PHE A 164 -15.90 -17.24 1.24
CA PHE A 164 -14.58 -17.58 1.77
C PHE A 164 -14.66 -18.39 3.06
N LYS A 165 -13.59 -19.08 3.36
CA LYS A 165 -13.35 -19.80 4.63
C LYS A 165 -12.20 -19.14 5.40
N ILE A 166 -12.25 -19.26 6.71
CA ILE A 166 -11.11 -18.99 7.58
C ILE A 166 -10.46 -20.35 7.86
N VAL A 167 -9.28 -20.54 7.29
CA VAL A 167 -8.55 -21.80 7.38
C VAL A 167 -7.36 -21.68 8.33
N PRO A 168 -7.07 -22.70 9.15
CA PRO A 168 -5.87 -22.68 9.98
C PRO A 168 -4.63 -22.80 9.08
N VAL A 169 -3.57 -22.12 9.48
CA VAL A 169 -2.27 -22.18 8.82
C VAL A 169 -1.42 -23.27 9.47
N GLY A 170 -1.12 -24.33 8.70
CA GLY A 170 -0.28 -25.43 9.12
C GLY A 170 -0.80 -26.16 10.37
N ASN A 171 0.04 -27.02 10.96
CA ASN A 171 -0.25 -27.72 12.22
C ASN A 171 0.07 -26.88 13.47
N ILE A 172 0.40 -25.61 13.32
CA ILE A 172 0.76 -24.72 14.43
C ILE A 172 -0.51 -24.37 15.21
N GLU A 173 -0.88 -25.28 16.10
CA GLU A 173 -1.80 -25.10 17.25
C GLU A 173 -2.88 -24.02 17.08
N LYS A 174 -3.79 -24.12 16.10
CA LYS A 174 -5.03 -23.32 15.99
C LYS A 174 -4.88 -21.79 16.22
N LYS A 175 -3.69 -21.22 16.07
CA LYS A 175 -3.38 -19.83 16.42
C LYS A 175 -3.25 -18.89 15.23
N ALA A 176 -2.99 -19.40 14.05
CA ALA A 176 -2.86 -18.61 12.81
C ALA A 176 -3.95 -19.01 11.82
N PHE A 177 -4.54 -18.03 11.14
CA PHE A 177 -5.65 -18.24 10.20
C PHE A 177 -5.48 -17.35 8.96
N LEU A 178 -5.95 -17.86 7.82
CA LEU A 178 -6.00 -17.14 6.55
C LEU A 178 -7.43 -17.09 6.00
N MET A 179 -7.69 -16.08 5.20
CA MET A 179 -8.91 -15.95 4.42
C MET A 179 -8.72 -16.59 3.05
N GLN A 180 -9.30 -17.78 2.86
CA GLN A 180 -9.23 -18.54 1.63
C GLN A 180 -10.57 -18.50 0.89
N LEU A 181 -10.54 -18.14 -0.39
CA LEU A 181 -11.72 -18.14 -1.25
C LEU A 181 -12.20 -19.58 -1.47
N ASP A 182 -13.50 -19.83 -1.31
CA ASP A 182 -14.06 -21.18 -1.33
C ASP A 182 -14.47 -21.62 -2.73
N ASP A 183 -15.07 -20.74 -3.50
CA ASP A 183 -15.50 -20.98 -4.88
C ASP A 183 -14.64 -20.19 -5.87
N SER A 184 -13.51 -20.79 -6.23
CA SER A 184 -12.55 -20.15 -7.11
C SER A 184 -11.85 -21.13 -8.05
N SER A 185 -11.54 -20.63 -9.26
CA SER A 185 -10.82 -21.40 -10.28
C SER A 185 -9.90 -20.51 -11.11
N ILE A 186 -8.81 -21.08 -11.62
CA ILE A 186 -7.90 -20.46 -12.57
C ILE A 186 -7.90 -21.32 -13.82
N ASN A 187 -8.19 -20.71 -14.98
CA ASN A 187 -8.29 -21.40 -16.27
C ASN A 187 -9.21 -22.64 -16.23
N GLY A 188 -10.34 -22.53 -15.50
CA GLY A 188 -11.32 -23.61 -15.33
C GLY A 188 -10.94 -24.70 -14.34
N LYS A 189 -9.76 -24.64 -13.71
CA LYS A 189 -9.33 -25.61 -12.70
C LYS A 189 -9.51 -25.00 -11.31
N ARG A 190 -10.14 -25.76 -10.40
CA ARG A 190 -10.38 -25.30 -9.01
C ARG A 190 -9.08 -24.90 -8.34
N ALA A 191 -9.07 -23.77 -7.67
CA ALA A 191 -7.93 -23.20 -7.00
C ALA A 191 -8.24 -22.78 -5.55
N ALA A 192 -7.31 -23.04 -4.63
CA ALA A 192 -7.36 -22.53 -3.26
C ALA A 192 -6.57 -21.21 -3.22
N ILE A 193 -7.27 -20.10 -3.08
CA ILE A 193 -6.71 -18.77 -3.24
C ILE A 193 -6.82 -18.01 -1.92
N THR A 194 -5.72 -17.47 -1.42
CA THR A 194 -5.70 -16.55 -0.27
C THR A 194 -5.99 -15.13 -0.76
N PHE A 195 -6.91 -14.44 -0.09
CA PHE A 195 -7.18 -13.03 -0.34
C PHE A 195 -6.40 -12.18 0.68
N ASP A 196 -5.47 -11.38 0.17
CA ASP A 196 -4.46 -10.68 0.97
C ASP A 196 -4.41 -9.19 0.63
N THR A 197 -4.96 -8.36 1.51
CA THR A 197 -4.95 -6.90 1.35
C THR A 197 -3.58 -6.27 1.62
N GLY A 198 -2.67 -7.02 2.24
CA GLY A 198 -1.27 -6.62 2.48
C GLY A 198 -0.34 -6.93 1.31
N ALA A 199 -0.78 -7.72 0.32
CA ALA A 199 -0.02 -7.97 -0.90
C ALA A 199 -0.33 -6.91 -1.97
N GLY A 200 0.70 -6.28 -2.53
CA GLY A 200 0.54 -5.28 -3.60
C GLY A 200 0.19 -5.88 -4.96
N VAL A 201 0.54 -7.13 -5.22
CA VAL A 201 0.37 -7.84 -6.49
C VAL A 201 -0.19 -9.25 -6.27
N ASN A 202 -0.74 -9.85 -7.32
CA ASN A 202 -1.13 -11.25 -7.27
C ASN A 202 0.10 -12.15 -7.41
N ILE A 203 0.16 -13.21 -6.63
CA ILE A 203 1.30 -14.15 -6.57
C ILE A 203 0.83 -15.56 -6.82
N ILE A 204 1.66 -16.36 -7.49
CA ILE A 204 1.45 -17.80 -7.66
C ILE A 204 2.80 -18.53 -7.60
N SER A 205 2.82 -19.72 -6.97
CA SER A 205 4.01 -20.57 -7.00
C SER A 205 4.26 -21.12 -8.41
N ASP A 206 5.54 -21.35 -8.74
CA ASP A 206 5.95 -21.83 -10.05
C ASP A 206 5.28 -23.17 -10.44
N SER A 207 5.19 -24.13 -9.51
CA SER A 207 4.53 -25.40 -9.75
C SER A 207 3.04 -25.27 -10.07
N LEU A 208 2.35 -24.34 -9.38
CA LEU A 208 0.92 -24.07 -9.61
C LEU A 208 0.71 -23.26 -10.89
N ALA A 209 1.57 -22.30 -11.21
CA ALA A 209 1.49 -21.57 -12.46
C ALA A 209 1.50 -22.52 -13.68
N ARG A 210 2.38 -23.51 -13.66
CA ARG A 210 2.40 -24.58 -14.68
C ARG A 210 1.15 -25.46 -14.65
N SER A 211 0.68 -25.86 -13.47
CA SER A 211 -0.48 -26.73 -13.34
C SER A 211 -1.80 -26.08 -13.78
N TYR A 212 -1.89 -24.75 -13.67
CA TYR A 212 -3.02 -23.95 -14.11
C TYR A 212 -2.85 -23.39 -15.53
N ASP A 213 -1.80 -23.77 -16.26
CA ASP A 213 -1.53 -23.35 -17.65
C ASP A 213 -1.47 -21.82 -17.80
N LEU A 214 -0.83 -21.12 -16.84
CA LEU A 214 -0.56 -19.70 -16.98
C LEU A 214 0.43 -19.47 -18.13
N ILE A 215 0.27 -18.34 -18.84
CA ILE A 215 1.13 -17.96 -19.95
C ILE A 215 2.22 -17.03 -19.44
N PRO A 216 3.49 -17.49 -19.31
CA PRO A 216 4.59 -16.61 -18.92
C PRO A 216 4.79 -15.50 -19.95
N ILE A 217 5.05 -14.29 -19.48
CA ILE A 217 5.40 -13.14 -20.32
C ILE A 217 6.80 -12.66 -19.98
N ASN A 218 7.43 -11.92 -20.91
CA ASN A 218 8.79 -11.41 -20.69
C ASN A 218 8.73 -10.13 -19.83
N ALA A 219 8.36 -10.31 -18.58
CA ALA A 219 8.31 -9.25 -17.59
C ALA A 219 8.70 -9.81 -16.21
N PHE A 220 9.54 -9.11 -15.49
CA PHE A 220 10.06 -9.54 -14.19
C PHE A 220 9.84 -8.43 -13.16
N GLN A 221 9.73 -8.83 -11.90
CA GLN A 221 9.63 -7.90 -10.78
C GLN A 221 10.30 -8.49 -9.54
N SER A 222 11.13 -7.70 -8.90
CA SER A 222 11.64 -8.04 -7.56
C SER A 222 10.62 -7.70 -6.50
N MET A 223 10.58 -8.51 -5.46
CA MET A 223 9.71 -8.38 -4.29
C MET A 223 10.55 -8.48 -3.03
N SER A 224 10.21 -7.67 -2.07
CA SER A 224 10.79 -7.71 -0.73
C SER A 224 9.74 -8.15 0.29
N GLY A 225 10.17 -9.00 1.21
CA GLY A 225 9.40 -9.47 2.34
C GLY A 225 10.32 -9.75 3.52
N ILE A 226 10.35 -11.00 4.00
CA ILE A 226 11.36 -11.46 4.97
C ILE A 226 12.76 -11.49 4.31
N GLY A 227 12.80 -11.77 3.00
CA GLY A 227 13.95 -11.69 2.12
C GLY A 227 13.56 -11.02 0.80
N GLU A 228 14.38 -11.22 -0.23
CA GLU A 228 14.16 -10.70 -1.58
C GLU A 228 14.03 -11.86 -2.56
N LEU A 229 13.08 -11.76 -3.48
CA LEU A 229 12.87 -12.69 -4.59
C LEU A 229 12.57 -11.91 -5.86
N THR A 230 12.98 -12.44 -6.99
CA THR A 230 12.57 -11.95 -8.32
C THR A 230 11.63 -12.96 -8.94
N GLY A 231 10.45 -12.51 -9.35
CA GLY A 231 9.45 -13.33 -10.04
C GLY A 231 9.29 -12.92 -11.50
N GLN A 232 8.76 -13.85 -12.30
CA GLN A 232 8.36 -13.63 -13.68
C GLN A 232 6.83 -13.47 -13.73
N TYR A 233 6.33 -12.50 -14.48
CA TYR A 233 4.90 -12.37 -14.71
C TYR A 233 4.37 -13.46 -15.64
N ALA A 234 3.16 -13.92 -15.35
CA ALA A 234 2.37 -14.78 -16.23
C ALA A 234 0.90 -14.34 -16.21
N ILE A 235 0.19 -14.65 -17.27
CA ILE A 235 -1.22 -14.32 -17.44
C ILE A 235 -2.08 -15.56 -17.25
N ALA A 236 -3.01 -15.51 -16.31
CA ALA A 236 -4.14 -16.42 -16.27
C ALA A 236 -5.20 -15.90 -17.27
N LYS A 237 -5.63 -16.75 -18.20
CA LYS A 237 -6.66 -16.37 -19.19
C LYS A 237 -7.98 -16.02 -18.52
N GLU A 238 -8.30 -16.75 -17.45
CA GLU A 238 -9.50 -16.54 -16.66
C GLU A 238 -9.28 -16.91 -15.19
N LEU A 239 -9.68 -16.03 -14.31
CA LEU A 239 -9.85 -16.24 -12.88
C LEU A 239 -11.33 -16.14 -12.56
N THR A 240 -11.91 -17.18 -11.96
CA THR A 240 -13.28 -17.10 -11.42
C THR A 240 -13.23 -17.08 -9.90
N ILE A 241 -13.91 -16.15 -9.28
CA ILE A 241 -14.09 -16.05 -7.82
C ILE A 241 -15.60 -15.86 -7.52
N GLY A 242 -16.23 -16.89 -6.95
CA GLY A 242 -17.69 -16.92 -6.83
C GLY A 242 -18.36 -16.74 -8.18
N ASN A 243 -19.24 -15.75 -8.31
CA ASN A 243 -19.94 -15.41 -9.55
C ASN A 243 -19.30 -14.26 -10.36
N ILE A 244 -18.01 -13.98 -10.12
CA ILE A 244 -17.23 -12.98 -10.85
C ILE A 244 -16.22 -13.70 -11.72
N ALA A 245 -16.21 -13.44 -13.04
CA ALA A 245 -15.18 -13.89 -13.96
C ALA A 245 -14.29 -12.73 -14.39
N ILE A 246 -12.98 -12.94 -14.37
CA ILE A 246 -11.96 -11.93 -14.63
C ILE A 246 -10.98 -12.53 -15.65
N ARG A 247 -10.79 -11.83 -16.77
CA ARG A 247 -9.87 -12.29 -17.83
C ARG A 247 -8.54 -11.55 -17.75
N ASP A 248 -7.55 -12.17 -18.37
CA ASP A 248 -6.19 -11.64 -18.51
C ASP A 248 -5.58 -11.18 -17.17
N VAL A 249 -5.65 -12.04 -16.15
CA VAL A 249 -5.19 -11.71 -14.80
C VAL A 249 -3.69 -11.91 -14.67
N PRO A 250 -2.90 -10.86 -14.42
CA PRO A 250 -1.47 -10.99 -14.16
C PRO A 250 -1.21 -11.62 -12.80
N PHE A 251 -0.28 -12.57 -12.77
CA PHE A 251 0.30 -13.13 -11.55
C PHE A 251 1.82 -13.05 -11.63
N LEU A 252 2.47 -12.77 -10.52
CA LEU A 252 3.90 -12.91 -10.37
C LEU A 252 4.22 -14.32 -9.92
N ILE A 253 4.90 -15.08 -10.77
CA ILE A 253 5.38 -16.42 -10.44
C ILE A 253 6.61 -16.29 -9.54
N VAL A 254 6.56 -16.89 -8.36
CA VAL A 254 7.67 -16.87 -7.40
C VAL A 254 7.99 -18.28 -6.92
N ASP A 255 9.27 -18.55 -6.68
CA ASP A 255 9.68 -19.75 -5.97
C ASP A 255 9.54 -19.50 -4.46
N LEU A 256 8.53 -20.11 -3.87
CA LEU A 256 8.25 -20.00 -2.43
C LEU A 256 8.86 -21.16 -1.64
N THR A 257 9.63 -22.04 -2.28
CA THR A 257 10.22 -23.22 -1.63
C THR A 257 11.27 -22.80 -0.61
N LEU A 258 11.19 -23.33 0.60
CA LEU A 258 12.13 -23.11 1.68
C LEU A 258 12.88 -24.42 1.99
N ASP A 259 14.09 -24.32 2.55
CA ASP A 259 14.91 -25.46 2.96
C ASP A 259 14.39 -26.20 4.20
N ASN A 260 13.13 -25.99 4.57
CA ASN A 260 12.51 -26.55 5.75
C ASN A 260 11.10 -27.07 5.45
N GLU A 261 10.88 -28.38 5.63
CA GLU A 261 9.60 -29.05 5.32
C GLU A 261 8.40 -28.48 6.11
N GLU A 262 8.59 -28.12 7.40
CA GLU A 262 7.51 -27.53 8.19
C GLU A 262 7.17 -26.11 7.71
N ALA A 263 8.21 -25.33 7.33
CA ALA A 263 8.01 -24.02 6.76
C ALA A 263 7.32 -24.10 5.39
N ASN A 264 7.62 -25.10 4.56
CA ASN A 264 6.94 -25.31 3.29
C ASN A 264 5.44 -25.61 3.49
N LYS A 265 5.06 -26.41 4.48
CA LYS A 265 3.63 -26.63 4.80
C LYS A 265 2.90 -25.33 5.19
N TYR A 266 3.61 -24.37 5.77
CA TYR A 266 3.06 -23.04 6.04
C TYR A 266 2.95 -22.23 4.75
N ILE A 267 4.01 -22.23 3.96
CA ILE A 267 4.08 -21.49 2.68
C ILE A 267 3.08 -22.02 1.65
N ASP A 268 2.79 -23.31 1.65
CA ASP A 268 1.79 -23.92 0.75
C ASP A 268 0.40 -23.24 0.88
N CYS A 269 0.07 -22.70 2.05
CA CYS A 269 -1.17 -21.94 2.25
C CYS A 269 -1.19 -20.61 1.51
N PHE A 270 -0.03 -20.08 1.12
CA PHE A 270 0.14 -18.83 0.38
C PHE A 270 0.55 -19.04 -1.07
N SER A 271 0.42 -20.25 -1.58
CA SER A 271 0.88 -20.60 -2.93
C SER A 271 0.13 -19.88 -4.05
N ILE A 272 -1.07 -19.33 -3.76
CA ILE A 272 -1.82 -18.43 -4.64
C ILE A 272 -2.39 -17.32 -3.78
N VAL A 273 -2.03 -16.09 -4.11
CA VAL A 273 -2.47 -14.87 -3.40
C VAL A 273 -3.10 -13.89 -4.39
N LEU A 274 -4.25 -13.34 -4.05
CA LEU A 274 -4.83 -12.19 -4.72
C LEU A 274 -4.61 -10.95 -3.85
N GLY A 275 -3.93 -9.96 -4.41
CA GLY A 275 -3.52 -8.75 -3.73
C GLY A 275 -4.41 -7.53 -4.00
N SER A 276 -3.97 -6.39 -3.50
CA SER A 276 -4.65 -5.10 -3.60
C SER A 276 -4.81 -4.62 -5.06
N GLU A 277 -3.95 -5.07 -5.98
CA GLU A 277 -4.09 -4.76 -7.41
C GLU A 277 -5.44 -5.23 -7.97
N LEU A 278 -5.91 -6.44 -7.58
CA LEU A 278 -7.25 -6.90 -7.94
C LEU A 278 -8.35 -6.10 -7.23
N MET A 279 -8.17 -5.78 -5.94
CA MET A 279 -9.16 -5.00 -5.18
C MET A 279 -9.48 -3.66 -5.85
N LEU A 280 -8.44 -2.98 -6.38
CA LEU A 280 -8.60 -1.73 -7.13
C LEU A 280 -9.53 -1.89 -8.33
N ARG A 281 -9.43 -3.02 -9.04
CA ARG A 281 -10.24 -3.32 -10.23
C ARG A 281 -11.68 -3.64 -9.89
N LEU A 282 -11.93 -4.15 -8.68
CA LEU A 282 -13.28 -4.40 -8.19
C LEU A 282 -14.02 -3.09 -7.81
N ASN A 283 -13.33 -1.96 -7.69
CA ASN A 283 -13.82 -0.61 -7.40
C ASN A 283 -14.53 -0.43 -6.04
N ASP A 284 -15.28 -1.39 -5.58
CA ASP A 284 -16.03 -1.36 -4.32
C ASP A 284 -16.19 -2.79 -3.82
N LEU A 285 -15.89 -3.04 -2.57
CA LEU A 285 -16.08 -4.36 -2.00
C LEU A 285 -16.36 -4.31 -0.50
N THR A 286 -17.17 -5.26 -0.03
CA THR A 286 -17.46 -5.45 1.40
C THR A 286 -17.03 -6.84 1.82
N ILE A 287 -16.14 -6.95 2.80
CA ILE A 287 -15.78 -8.20 3.46
C ILE A 287 -16.69 -8.38 4.67
N ASP A 288 -17.58 -9.34 4.64
CA ASP A 288 -18.47 -9.71 5.76
C ASP A 288 -17.93 -10.98 6.42
N PHE A 289 -17.21 -10.81 7.53
CA PHE A 289 -16.62 -11.93 8.27
C PHE A 289 -17.64 -12.81 8.98
N ILE A 290 -18.85 -12.30 9.21
CA ILE A 290 -19.95 -13.06 9.85
C ILE A 290 -20.57 -14.00 8.82
N LYS A 291 -20.88 -13.47 7.64
CA LYS A 291 -21.46 -14.25 6.54
C LYS A 291 -20.43 -15.06 5.77
N ARG A 292 -19.12 -14.80 5.99
CA ARG A 292 -18.02 -15.41 5.24
C ARG A 292 -18.14 -15.16 3.74
N GLN A 293 -18.34 -13.91 3.37
CA GLN A 293 -18.58 -13.51 2.00
C GLN A 293 -17.97 -12.14 1.70
N ILE A 294 -17.35 -12.01 0.52
CA ILE A 294 -17.05 -10.71 -0.08
C ILE A 294 -18.18 -10.39 -1.04
N THR A 295 -18.70 -9.17 -1.01
CA THR A 295 -19.69 -8.67 -1.97
C THR A 295 -19.10 -7.52 -2.77
N VAL A 296 -19.39 -7.50 -4.08
CA VAL A 296 -18.88 -6.52 -5.03
C VAL A 296 -20.03 -6.05 -5.93
N PRO A 297 -20.41 -4.78 -5.95
CA PRO A 297 -21.47 -4.30 -6.86
C PRO A 297 -20.98 -4.43 -8.31
N SER A 298 -21.83 -4.95 -9.21
CA SER A 298 -21.51 -5.08 -10.63
C SER A 298 -21.41 -3.73 -11.37
N ILE A 299 -21.92 -2.68 -10.76
CA ILE A 299 -21.79 -1.30 -11.25
C ILE A 299 -20.98 -0.53 -10.21
N ALA A 300 -19.82 -0.04 -10.63
CA ALA A 300 -18.99 0.79 -9.78
C ALA A 300 -19.74 2.02 -9.27
N PRO A 301 -19.63 2.39 -8.00
CA PRO A 301 -20.24 3.60 -7.48
C PRO A 301 -19.61 4.83 -8.16
N LYS A 302 -20.37 5.92 -8.21
CA LYS A 302 -19.80 7.21 -8.63
C LYS A 302 -19.02 7.81 -7.45
N ARG A 303 -17.95 8.54 -7.74
CA ARG A 303 -17.22 9.30 -6.74
C ARG A 303 -18.19 10.24 -6.01
N SER A 304 -18.24 10.14 -4.68
CA SER A 304 -19.17 10.90 -3.84
C SER A 304 -18.60 12.25 -3.39
N GLY A 305 -17.28 12.42 -3.43
CA GLY A 305 -16.58 13.58 -2.91
C GLY A 305 -16.35 13.54 -1.39
N ILE A 306 -16.62 12.41 -0.74
CA ILE A 306 -16.20 12.20 0.65
C ILE A 306 -14.67 12.19 0.71
N PRO A 307 -14.06 12.87 1.70
CA PRO A 307 -12.60 12.83 1.85
C PRO A 307 -12.09 11.40 2.03
N ALA A 308 -11.01 11.07 1.33
CA ALA A 308 -10.35 9.78 1.47
C ALA A 308 -9.84 9.58 2.90
N ASN A 309 -9.95 8.37 3.43
CA ASN A 309 -9.35 7.95 4.70
C ASN A 309 -8.41 6.75 4.52
N MET A 310 -8.12 6.37 3.27
CA MET A 310 -7.07 5.44 2.90
C MET A 310 -6.08 6.13 1.95
N TYR A 311 -4.86 5.62 1.91
CA TYR A 311 -3.88 5.94 0.88
C TYR A 311 -3.06 4.71 0.52
N PHE A 312 -2.39 4.74 -0.65
CA PHE A 312 -1.41 3.73 -0.99
C PHE A 312 -0.05 4.05 -0.39
N SER A 313 0.52 3.05 0.30
CA SER A 313 1.95 3.05 0.58
C SER A 313 2.76 2.98 -0.73
N ASN A 314 4.06 3.13 -0.63
CA ASN A 314 4.95 2.93 -1.77
C ASN A 314 4.95 1.46 -2.27
N GLN A 315 4.58 0.53 -1.41
CA GLN A 315 4.47 -0.92 -1.71
C GLN A 315 3.06 -1.33 -2.17
N MET A 316 2.18 -0.36 -2.45
CA MET A 316 0.78 -0.58 -2.81
C MET A 316 -0.06 -1.23 -1.71
N ASN A 317 0.38 -1.18 -0.45
CA ASN A 317 -0.44 -1.57 0.68
C ASN A 317 -1.51 -0.51 0.95
N LEU A 318 -2.67 -0.97 1.43
CA LEU A 318 -3.76 -0.10 1.87
C LEU A 318 -3.50 0.39 3.30
N ILE A 319 -3.24 1.68 3.42
CA ILE A 319 -2.99 2.34 4.71
C ILE A 319 -4.19 3.23 5.04
N THR A 320 -4.63 3.18 6.30
CA THR A 320 -5.67 4.09 6.81
C THR A 320 -5.17 4.86 8.02
N ASN A 321 -5.73 6.05 8.24
CA ASN A 321 -5.64 6.68 9.54
C ASN A 321 -6.55 5.94 10.52
N GLY A 322 -5.96 5.48 11.61
CA GLY A 322 -6.67 4.82 12.68
C GLY A 322 -6.16 5.27 14.04
N GLU A 323 -6.59 4.56 15.06
CA GLU A 323 -6.21 4.86 16.44
C GLU A 323 -5.87 3.57 17.19
N VAL A 324 -4.83 3.65 18.03
CA VAL A 324 -4.49 2.61 19.00
C VAL A 324 -4.47 3.27 20.37
N HIS A 325 -5.36 2.84 21.28
CA HIS A 325 -5.57 3.48 22.58
C HIS A 325 -5.77 5.00 22.46
N ASN A 326 -6.62 5.46 21.52
CA ASN A 326 -6.92 6.86 21.22
C ASN A 326 -5.71 7.68 20.69
N ASN A 327 -4.63 7.03 20.30
CA ASN A 327 -3.51 7.69 19.63
C ASN A 327 -3.59 7.44 18.14
N LYS A 328 -3.59 8.53 17.35
CA LYS A 328 -3.63 8.45 15.89
C LYS A 328 -2.39 7.76 15.35
N MET A 329 -2.59 6.82 14.45
CA MET A 329 -1.54 6.05 13.78
C MET A 329 -1.90 5.80 12.31
N GLN A 330 -0.89 5.56 11.52
CA GLN A 330 -1.05 5.00 10.19
C GLN A 330 -1.08 3.48 10.31
N ILE A 331 -2.15 2.87 9.85
CA ILE A 331 -2.46 1.46 10.05
C ILE A 331 -2.58 0.77 8.70
N CYS A 332 -1.76 -0.25 8.47
CA CYS A 332 -1.88 -1.15 7.33
C CYS A 332 -3.00 -2.16 7.59
N ILE A 333 -3.82 -2.40 6.59
CA ILE A 333 -4.91 -3.40 6.61
C ILE A 333 -4.44 -4.65 5.90
N ASP A 334 -4.24 -5.74 6.65
CA ASP A 334 -3.53 -6.91 6.15
C ASP A 334 -4.28 -8.22 6.48
N THR A 335 -5.09 -8.70 5.53
CA THR A 335 -5.77 -10.00 5.66
C THR A 335 -4.83 -11.19 5.43
N GLY A 336 -3.62 -10.98 4.94
CA GLY A 336 -2.57 -11.99 4.81
C GLY A 336 -1.79 -12.23 6.09
N ASP A 337 -1.81 -11.28 7.04
CA ASP A 337 -1.28 -11.50 8.38
C ASP A 337 -2.23 -12.35 9.22
N ALA A 338 -1.85 -13.59 9.47
CA ALA A 338 -2.63 -14.60 10.19
C ALA A 338 -2.80 -14.32 11.70
N SER A 339 -2.24 -13.24 12.22
CA SER A 339 -2.23 -12.84 13.64
C SER A 339 -3.22 -11.71 13.95
N PHE A 340 -3.09 -11.11 15.13
CA PHE A 340 -3.76 -9.84 15.45
C PHE A 340 -3.04 -8.62 14.84
N GLY A 341 -1.79 -8.79 14.40
CA GLY A 341 -0.96 -7.74 13.86
C GLY A 341 0.16 -7.31 14.78
N ALA A 342 0.85 -6.24 14.37
CA ALA A 342 2.03 -5.77 15.09
C ALA A 342 2.18 -4.25 15.03
N LEU A 343 2.70 -3.68 16.12
CA LEU A 343 3.31 -2.36 16.18
C LEU A 343 4.79 -2.48 15.78
N ASN A 344 5.31 -1.55 15.02
CA ASN A 344 6.65 -1.62 14.47
C ASN A 344 7.75 -1.31 15.50
N GLY A 345 9.02 -1.49 15.11
CA GLY A 345 10.16 -1.26 16.00
C GLY A 345 10.36 0.21 16.39
N ASP A 346 9.93 1.15 15.54
CA ASP A 346 9.98 2.58 15.89
C ASP A 346 8.97 2.93 16.99
N PHE A 347 7.79 2.30 16.97
CA PHE A 347 6.86 2.40 18.08
C PHE A 347 7.52 1.91 19.38
N PHE A 348 8.17 0.75 19.36
CA PHE A 348 8.90 0.23 20.54
C PHE A 348 9.96 1.20 21.01
N LYS A 349 10.81 1.70 20.11
CA LYS A 349 11.90 2.64 20.43
C LYS A 349 11.39 3.89 21.13
N ASN A 350 10.28 4.45 20.64
CA ASN A 350 9.71 5.69 21.15
C ASN A 350 8.89 5.52 22.44
N ASN A 351 8.35 4.30 22.68
CA ASN A 351 7.46 4.00 23.80
C ASN A 351 7.99 2.86 24.67
N LYS A 352 9.32 2.67 24.74
CA LYS A 352 9.98 1.55 25.38
C LYS A 352 9.53 1.35 26.84
N ASP A 353 9.51 2.42 27.64
CA ASP A 353 9.14 2.34 29.07
C ASP A 353 7.69 1.87 29.25
N TYR A 354 6.79 2.35 28.40
CA TYR A 354 5.39 1.91 28.40
C TYR A 354 5.27 0.43 28.05
N VAL A 355 5.97 -0.02 27.01
CA VAL A 355 5.93 -1.42 26.56
C VAL A 355 6.50 -2.33 27.64
N LEU A 356 7.67 -2.00 28.22
CA LEU A 356 8.27 -2.80 29.29
C LEU A 356 7.42 -2.89 30.56
N ALA A 357 6.62 -1.86 30.84
CA ALA A 357 5.73 -1.83 32.02
C ALA A 357 4.41 -2.59 31.81
N ASN A 358 3.91 -2.70 30.56
CA ASN A 358 2.55 -3.19 30.29
C ASN A 358 2.48 -4.43 29.38
N ALA A 359 3.58 -4.82 28.72
CA ALA A 359 3.61 -5.94 27.81
C ALA A 359 4.47 -7.10 28.37
N GLN A 360 4.22 -8.30 27.89
CA GLN A 360 4.97 -9.50 28.25
C GLN A 360 5.98 -9.82 27.14
N PRO A 361 7.23 -10.22 27.49
CA PRO A 361 8.17 -10.75 26.50
C PRO A 361 7.58 -11.95 25.76
N ASP A 362 7.81 -12.00 24.45
CA ASP A 362 7.34 -13.07 23.58
C ASP A 362 8.32 -13.28 22.42
N THR A 363 8.11 -14.34 21.68
CA THR A 363 8.87 -14.65 20.47
C THR A 363 7.88 -14.98 19.36
N VAL A 364 8.02 -14.32 18.23
CA VAL A 364 7.20 -14.58 17.06
C VAL A 364 8.02 -15.21 15.94
N ARG A 365 7.45 -16.23 15.30
CA ARG A 365 7.99 -16.81 14.07
C ARG A 365 7.22 -16.20 12.92
N MET A 366 7.91 -15.47 12.07
CA MET A 366 7.37 -14.90 10.83
C MET A 366 7.84 -15.76 9.66
N ALA A 367 6.93 -16.13 8.79
CA ALA A 367 7.23 -16.77 7.52
C ALA A 367 6.56 -15.96 6.40
N GLY A 368 7.24 -15.79 5.30
CA GLY A 368 6.77 -15.02 4.16
C GLY A 368 7.76 -15.10 3.00
N ILE A 369 7.61 -14.21 2.03
CA ILE A 369 8.49 -14.12 0.86
C ILE A 369 9.95 -14.02 1.33
N GLY A 370 10.79 -14.94 0.82
CA GLY A 370 12.22 -14.95 1.07
C GLY A 370 12.65 -15.59 2.39
N GLY A 371 11.77 -16.26 3.16
CA GLY A 371 12.21 -17.07 4.27
C GLY A 371 11.38 -17.11 5.54
N VAL A 372 12.05 -17.48 6.63
CA VAL A 372 11.50 -17.52 7.99
C VAL A 372 12.43 -16.76 8.92
N ARG A 373 11.87 -15.95 9.80
CA ARG A 373 12.61 -15.27 10.89
C ARG A 373 11.93 -15.54 12.22
N ILE A 374 12.76 -15.65 13.25
CA ILE A 374 12.33 -15.68 14.64
C ILE A 374 12.74 -14.36 15.26
N LEU A 375 11.77 -13.62 15.79
CA LEU A 375 11.98 -12.30 16.36
C LEU A 375 11.57 -12.28 17.83
N GLU A 376 12.42 -11.71 18.67
CA GLU A 376 12.05 -11.33 20.02
C GLU A 376 11.14 -10.10 19.95
N CYS A 377 10.05 -10.15 20.68
CA CYS A 377 9.02 -9.12 20.66
C CYS A 377 8.37 -9.00 22.05
N TYR A 378 7.40 -8.13 22.16
CA TYR A 378 6.51 -8.04 23.32
C TYR A 378 5.07 -8.26 22.89
N ARG A 379 4.26 -8.80 23.79
CA ARG A 379 2.82 -8.95 23.62
C ARG A 379 2.11 -7.95 24.52
N LEU A 380 1.52 -6.92 23.91
CA LEU A 380 0.74 -5.91 24.61
C LEU A 380 -0.72 -6.39 24.69
N PRO A 381 -1.28 -6.58 25.88
CA PRO A 381 -2.63 -7.11 26.04
C PRO A 381 -3.71 -6.03 25.92
N GLU A 382 -4.95 -6.44 25.63
CA GLU A 382 -6.18 -5.62 25.67
C GLU A 382 -6.05 -4.29 24.95
N VAL A 383 -5.81 -4.33 23.65
CA VAL A 383 -5.55 -3.12 22.85
C VAL A 383 -6.84 -2.61 22.22
N LEU A 384 -7.18 -1.35 22.48
CA LEU A 384 -8.25 -0.65 21.79
C LEU A 384 -7.73 -0.18 20.43
N VAL A 385 -8.41 -0.57 19.35
CA VAL A 385 -8.05 -0.23 17.97
C VAL A 385 -9.26 0.35 17.26
N GLY A 386 -9.07 1.50 16.61
CA GLY A 386 -10.08 2.20 15.81
C GLY A 386 -9.65 2.32 14.35
N ILE A 387 -10.51 1.92 13.43
CA ILE A 387 -10.39 2.15 11.98
C ILE A 387 -11.79 2.34 11.37
N GLY A 388 -11.88 3.12 10.30
CA GLY A 388 -13.13 3.25 9.53
C GLY A 388 -14.32 3.74 10.34
N GLY A 389 -14.08 4.56 11.36
CA GLY A 389 -15.12 5.20 12.18
C GLY A 389 -15.63 4.37 13.36
N ASN A 390 -15.06 3.19 13.63
CA ASN A 390 -15.46 2.35 14.76
C ASN A 390 -14.24 1.77 15.48
N GLU A 391 -14.43 1.39 16.74
CA GLU A 391 -13.41 0.85 17.63
C GLU A 391 -13.75 -0.56 18.09
N VAL A 392 -12.73 -1.37 18.31
CA VAL A 392 -12.83 -2.72 18.90
C VAL A 392 -11.68 -2.95 19.87
N VAL A 393 -11.89 -3.82 20.87
CA VAL A 393 -10.80 -4.30 21.73
C VAL A 393 -10.30 -5.63 21.18
N ILE A 394 -9.01 -5.70 20.89
CA ILE A 394 -8.33 -6.94 20.52
C ILE A 394 -7.60 -7.52 21.74
N PRO A 395 -7.51 -8.86 21.87
CA PRO A 395 -6.92 -9.49 23.04
C PRO A 395 -5.45 -9.11 23.28
N HIS A 396 -4.70 -8.89 22.21
CA HIS A 396 -3.30 -8.43 22.27
C HIS A 396 -2.83 -8.01 20.87
N ILE A 397 -1.73 -7.25 20.86
CA ILE A 397 -0.96 -6.96 19.63
C ILE A 397 0.52 -7.25 19.88
N THR A 398 1.25 -7.68 18.88
CA THR A 398 2.70 -7.83 18.92
C THR A 398 3.38 -6.47 18.87
N VAL A 399 4.43 -6.26 19.63
CA VAL A 399 5.31 -5.08 19.55
C VAL A 399 6.69 -5.55 19.12
N ASN A 400 7.07 -5.26 17.88
CA ASN A 400 8.38 -5.63 17.36
C ASN A 400 9.48 -4.76 17.98
N THR A 401 10.62 -5.39 18.34
CA THR A 401 11.75 -4.68 18.96
C THR A 401 12.85 -4.33 17.97
N GLY A 402 12.91 -5.04 16.84
CA GLY A 402 13.90 -4.81 15.79
C GLY A 402 13.50 -3.65 14.89
N LEU A 403 14.50 -3.01 14.27
CA LEU A 403 14.25 -2.12 13.13
C LEU A 403 13.53 -2.94 12.06
N ASN A 404 12.44 -2.41 11.54
CA ASN A 404 11.81 -3.02 10.39
C ASN A 404 12.80 -2.94 9.21
N PRO A 405 13.24 -4.06 8.65
CA PRO A 405 14.16 -4.05 7.51
C PRO A 405 13.56 -3.36 6.28
N LEU A 406 12.23 -3.29 6.23
CA LEU A 406 11.49 -2.47 5.26
C LEU A 406 11.08 -1.19 5.98
N ALA A 407 11.58 -0.04 5.53
CA ALA A 407 11.08 1.25 5.97
C ALA A 407 9.58 1.31 5.60
N THR A 408 8.70 1.01 6.57
CA THR A 408 7.25 1.04 6.34
C THR A 408 6.72 2.43 6.62
N ASP A 409 5.76 2.84 5.81
CA ASP A 409 5.08 4.14 5.94
C ASP A 409 4.08 4.15 7.11
N TYR A 410 3.95 3.06 7.87
CA TYR A 410 2.94 2.87 8.89
C TYR A 410 3.52 2.37 10.22
N GLU A 411 2.85 2.71 11.31
CA GLU A 411 3.24 2.31 12.67
C GLU A 411 2.64 0.98 13.10
N CYS A 412 1.49 0.62 12.53
CA CYS A 412 0.73 -0.57 12.93
C CYS A 412 0.32 -1.39 11.70
N ASN A 413 0.50 -2.70 11.75
CA ASN A 413 -0.11 -3.67 10.85
C ASN A 413 -1.28 -4.35 11.57
N LEU A 414 -2.49 -4.30 11.02
CA LEU A 414 -3.65 -5.03 11.54
C LEU A 414 -3.86 -6.31 10.77
N GLY A 415 -3.59 -7.43 11.43
CA GLY A 415 -3.80 -8.75 10.87
C GLY A 415 -5.27 -9.21 10.89
N LEU A 416 -5.52 -10.32 10.20
CA LEU A 416 -6.85 -10.89 9.97
C LEU A 416 -7.67 -11.06 11.25
N LYS A 417 -7.06 -11.47 12.35
CA LYS A 417 -7.78 -11.67 13.63
C LYS A 417 -8.32 -10.37 14.21
N SER A 418 -7.60 -9.28 14.05
CA SER A 418 -8.08 -7.94 14.43
C SER A 418 -9.19 -7.47 13.50
N LEU A 419 -9.02 -7.64 12.20
CA LEU A 419 -10.00 -7.24 11.19
C LEU A 419 -11.33 -7.97 11.37
N MET A 420 -11.30 -9.25 11.74
CA MET A 420 -12.50 -10.03 12.05
C MET A 420 -13.32 -9.47 13.21
N GLN A 421 -12.71 -8.76 14.18
CA GLN A 421 -13.44 -8.15 15.31
C GLN A 421 -14.38 -7.03 14.85
N PHE A 422 -14.08 -6.38 13.73
CA PHE A 422 -14.97 -5.38 13.13
C PHE A 422 -16.23 -5.98 12.46
N GLY A 423 -16.31 -7.30 12.35
CA GLY A 423 -17.45 -8.02 11.77
C GLY A 423 -17.62 -7.82 10.27
N LYS A 424 -17.67 -6.57 9.81
CA LYS A 424 -17.75 -6.23 8.40
C LYS A 424 -16.89 -4.99 8.10
N ILE A 425 -16.20 -5.03 6.96
CA ILE A 425 -15.35 -3.93 6.47
C ILE A 425 -15.77 -3.63 5.02
N HIS A 426 -16.04 -2.38 4.73
CA HIS A 426 -16.33 -1.88 3.40
C HIS A 426 -15.16 -1.04 2.89
N PHE A 427 -14.66 -1.37 1.70
CA PHE A 427 -13.64 -0.66 0.97
C PHE A 427 -14.25 -0.04 -0.28
N ASN A 428 -14.31 1.29 -0.34
CA ASN A 428 -14.66 2.01 -1.56
C ASN A 428 -13.37 2.51 -2.21
N MET A 429 -12.94 1.85 -3.30
CA MET A 429 -11.71 2.18 -4.01
C MET A 429 -11.86 3.43 -4.89
N ILE A 430 -13.09 3.89 -5.15
CA ILE A 430 -13.36 5.10 -5.94
C ILE A 430 -13.16 6.36 -5.08
N ASP A 431 -13.78 6.42 -3.88
CA ASP A 431 -13.57 7.52 -2.92
C ASP A 431 -12.33 7.29 -2.05
N PHE A 432 -11.75 6.12 -2.11
CA PHE A 432 -10.62 5.64 -1.35
C PHE A 432 -10.88 5.72 0.16
N THR A 433 -11.98 5.10 0.56
CA THR A 433 -12.43 5.08 1.95
C THR A 433 -12.64 3.67 2.48
N ILE A 434 -12.34 3.50 3.77
CA ILE A 434 -12.68 2.31 4.56
C ILE A 434 -13.75 2.68 5.57
N THR A 435 -14.73 1.80 5.76
CA THR A 435 -15.77 1.92 6.80
C THR A 435 -15.94 0.56 7.46
N THR A 436 -16.04 0.54 8.77
CA THR A 436 -16.19 -0.69 9.54
C THR A 436 -17.55 -0.79 10.22
N TYR A 437 -18.03 -2.01 10.49
CA TYR A 437 -19.35 -2.25 11.10
C TYR A 437 -19.19 -3.35 12.18
N PRO A 438 -18.79 -2.98 13.42
CA PRO A 438 -18.57 -3.93 14.49
C PRO A 438 -19.87 -4.62 14.89
N THR A 439 -19.75 -5.84 15.39
CA THR A 439 -20.90 -6.55 15.95
C THR A 439 -21.34 -5.90 17.27
N LYS A 440 -22.61 -6.08 17.66
CA LYS A 440 -23.10 -5.55 18.95
C LYS A 440 -22.28 -6.06 20.16
N LEU A 441 -21.64 -7.22 20.04
CA LEU A 441 -20.81 -7.79 21.09
C LEU A 441 -19.45 -7.07 21.22
N SER A 442 -18.86 -6.62 20.13
CA SER A 442 -17.59 -5.90 20.12
C SER A 442 -17.73 -4.40 20.46
N ALA A 443 -18.92 -3.83 20.29
CA ALA A 443 -19.20 -2.41 20.55
C ALA A 443 -19.40 -2.07 22.04
N ILE A 444 -19.49 -3.06 22.96
CA ILE A 444 -19.88 -2.83 24.37
C ILE A 444 -18.68 -2.55 25.28
N VAL A 445 -17.45 -2.67 24.81
CA VAL A 445 -16.25 -2.50 25.64
C VAL A 445 -15.57 -1.14 25.35
N SER A 446 -16.32 -0.04 25.46
CA SER A 446 -15.68 1.25 25.73
C SER A 446 -15.26 1.29 27.19
N LEU A 447 -14.04 0.83 27.47
CA LEU A 447 -13.47 0.95 28.79
C LEU A 447 -13.11 2.42 29.04
N GLU A 448 -13.71 3.04 30.07
CA GLU A 448 -13.22 4.24 30.72
C GLU A 448 -11.85 3.97 31.35
N ARG A 449 -10.83 3.78 30.54
CA ARG A 449 -9.43 3.76 30.97
C ARG A 449 -8.76 5.03 30.49
N SER A 450 -7.97 5.65 31.34
CA SER A 450 -7.06 6.71 30.91
C SER A 450 -6.16 6.16 29.80
N ALA A 451 -6.39 6.60 28.57
CA ALA A 451 -5.60 6.13 27.44
C ALA A 451 -4.14 6.56 27.62
N PRO A 452 -3.18 5.68 27.40
CA PRO A 452 -1.77 6.06 27.39
C PRO A 452 -1.52 7.05 26.25
N THR A 453 -0.60 7.99 26.45
CA THR A 453 -0.13 8.89 25.37
C THR A 453 1.13 8.31 24.77
N PHE A 454 1.10 7.99 23.49
CA PHE A 454 2.25 7.44 22.78
C PHE A 454 3.12 8.54 22.14
N LYS A 455 4.40 8.22 22.01
CA LYS A 455 5.37 9.05 21.31
C LYS A 455 5.61 8.46 19.93
N PHE A 456 5.66 9.31 18.93
CA PHE A 456 5.94 8.92 17.54
C PHE A 456 7.23 9.60 17.08
N THR A 457 7.92 8.97 16.14
CA THR A 457 9.08 9.58 15.50
C THR A 457 8.58 10.81 14.73
N GLN A 458 9.05 12.00 15.13
CA GLN A 458 8.70 13.25 14.43
C GLN A 458 9.45 13.38 13.10
N GLU A 459 10.56 12.67 12.96
CA GLU A 459 11.36 12.61 11.74
C GLU A 459 11.15 11.25 11.07
N LYS A 460 10.14 11.16 10.22
CA LYS A 460 10.17 10.13 9.17
C LYS A 460 11.31 10.51 8.21
N PRO A 461 12.05 9.53 7.65
CA PRO A 461 13.01 9.83 6.58
C PRO A 461 12.29 10.73 5.59
N SER A 462 12.95 11.81 5.15
CA SER A 462 12.28 12.76 4.27
C SER A 462 11.66 12.01 3.11
N PHE A 463 10.45 12.39 2.70
CA PHE A 463 9.78 11.78 1.55
C PHE A 463 10.73 11.68 0.35
N LEU A 464 11.56 12.68 0.14
CA LEU A 464 12.57 12.73 -0.92
C LEU A 464 13.68 11.67 -0.71
N GLN A 465 14.05 11.33 0.53
CA GLN A 465 15.01 10.26 0.84
C GLN A 465 14.34 8.88 0.87
N SER A 466 13.11 8.78 1.35
CA SER A 466 12.37 7.51 1.40
C SER A 466 11.82 7.09 0.04
N ILE A 467 11.50 8.02 -0.87
CA ILE A 467 11.18 7.65 -2.25
C ILE A 467 12.40 7.05 -2.95
N GLY A 468 13.60 7.60 -2.75
CA GLY A 468 14.84 6.95 -3.22
C GLY A 468 14.94 5.50 -2.75
N ILE A 469 14.64 5.22 -1.49
CA ILE A 469 14.73 3.88 -0.89
C ILE A 469 13.53 2.99 -1.28
N VAL A 470 12.36 3.52 -1.56
CA VAL A 470 11.10 2.79 -1.65
C VAL A 470 10.53 2.66 -3.06
N ALA A 471 10.78 3.53 -3.98
CA ALA A 471 10.70 3.18 -5.39
C ALA A 471 11.64 2.00 -5.69
N LEU A 472 12.67 1.89 -4.92
CA LEU A 472 13.56 0.77 -4.80
C LEU A 472 12.96 -0.48 -4.20
N SER A 473 12.07 -0.44 -3.24
CA SER A 473 11.44 -1.65 -2.71
C SER A 473 10.26 -2.14 -3.57
N ILE A 474 9.64 -1.26 -4.38
CA ILE A 474 8.69 -1.71 -5.42
C ILE A 474 9.43 -2.20 -6.68
N ALA A 475 10.56 -1.61 -6.98
CA ALA A 475 11.43 -2.04 -8.07
C ALA A 475 12.43 -3.08 -7.62
N ASN A 476 12.43 -3.46 -6.32
CA ASN A 476 13.20 -4.01 -5.81
C ASN A 476 14.28 -4.40 -5.22
N GLY A 477 14.77 -3.94 -4.67
CA GLY A 477 16.15 -4.11 -4.36
C GLY A 477 17.11 -3.58 -5.42
N LEU A 478 16.71 -2.71 -6.26
CA LEU A 478 17.52 -2.36 -7.42
C LEU A 478 18.04 -0.94 -7.48
N LEU A 479 17.70 -0.03 -6.59
CA LEU A 479 18.24 1.32 -6.59
C LEU A 479 18.87 1.69 -5.25
N ASN A 480 20.05 1.18 -4.98
CA ASN A 480 20.90 1.72 -3.92
C ASN A 480 21.65 2.95 -4.47
N VAL A 481 20.96 4.05 -4.65
CA VAL A 481 21.62 5.31 -4.98
C VAL A 481 22.19 5.88 -3.68
N ASN A 482 23.40 5.44 -3.32
CA ASN A 482 24.26 6.23 -2.51
C ASN A 482 24.63 7.48 -3.34
N ALA A 483 23.81 8.53 -3.25
CA ALA A 483 24.28 9.84 -3.63
C ALA A 483 25.50 10.14 -2.74
N PRO A 484 26.66 10.44 -3.30
CA PRO A 484 27.77 10.95 -2.50
C PRO A 484 27.25 12.23 -1.85
N SER A 485 27.24 12.25 -0.52
CA SER A 485 27.11 13.48 0.23
C SER A 485 28.33 14.32 -0.12
N ASP A 486 28.15 15.26 -1.03
CA ASP A 486 29.11 16.32 -1.23
C ASP A 486 28.96 17.28 -0.04
N PRO A 487 29.94 17.42 0.84
CA PRO A 487 29.83 18.26 2.02
C PRO A 487 29.99 19.75 1.73
N ASP A 488 30.05 20.18 0.45
CA ASP A 488 30.39 21.55 0.07
C ASP A 488 29.44 22.16 -0.98
N LEU A 489 28.09 21.91 -0.85
CA LEU A 489 27.10 22.73 -1.55
C LEU A 489 25.95 23.11 -0.64
#